data_2b3cd4f7e034d87bd9e7ebee316c11e9
#
_entry.id   2b3cd4f7e034d87bd9e7ebee316c11e9
#
_cell.length_a   1.000
_cell.length_b   1.000
_cell.length_c   1.000
_cell.angle_alpha   90.00
_cell.angle_beta   90.00
_cell.angle_gamma   90.00
#
_symmetry.space_group_name_H-M   'P 1'
#
loop_
_entity.id
_entity.type
_entity.pdbx_description
1 polymer ?
#
loop_
_entity_poly.entity_id
_entity_poly.type
_entity_poly.pdbx_seq_one_letter_code
_entity_poly.pdbx_strand_id
1 'polypeptide(L)'
;CTFVSRLTIVEIFNILNEFMGNVFGKVPAYTTIGYWTQELGLSVYKESCSLFKDKRYALIVDESMMIGSEKLLLTLAMPAINAGSAITEKDVTIVDISIAKSWNGTSIKNVLEKVADKIGHKPEYVISDNGYTVCKAVRDAGYAHHLDISHTLGIFLERVYKKEADFQELSNNVQLVRFKYNMQDIAYLQPPSQRSIARFMNMSKWIDWISRMQYLYHTLRDDIKSIYAFIPHNASLVDELAETMDLQPC
;
A
#
# COMPACT_ATOMS: atom_id res chain seq x y z
N CYS A 1 -2.65 9.47 -7.65
CA CYS A 1 -1.42 10.23 -7.90
C CYS A 1 -0.92 9.94 -9.30
N THR A 2 -0.90 10.95 -10.18
CA THR A 2 -0.37 10.80 -11.55
C THR A 2 1.15 10.92 -11.47
N PHE A 3 1.85 9.81 -11.58
CA PHE A 3 3.31 9.83 -11.66
C PHE A 3 3.71 10.29 -13.07
N VAL A 4 4.32 11.46 -13.16
CA VAL A 4 4.93 11.94 -14.39
C VAL A 4 6.40 11.54 -14.39
N SER A 5 6.87 10.88 -15.45
CA SER A 5 8.28 10.50 -15.56
C SER A 5 9.17 11.73 -15.69
N ARG A 6 10.43 11.62 -15.23
CA ARG A 6 11.41 12.72 -15.35
C ARG A 6 11.65 13.10 -16.80
N LEU A 7 11.59 12.15 -17.73
CA LEU A 7 11.70 12.40 -19.17
C LEU A 7 10.52 13.23 -19.67
N THR A 8 9.31 12.87 -19.28
CA THR A 8 8.10 13.62 -19.64
C THR A 8 8.15 15.06 -19.11
N ILE A 9 8.71 15.29 -17.92
CA ILE A 9 8.92 16.64 -17.38
C ILE A 9 9.86 17.44 -18.30
N VAL A 10 10.97 16.84 -18.74
CA VAL A 10 11.91 17.50 -19.69
C VAL A 10 11.20 17.81 -21.00
N GLU A 11 10.42 16.89 -21.53
CA GLU A 11 9.65 17.10 -22.77
C GLU A 11 8.65 18.25 -22.63
N ILE A 12 7.91 18.29 -21.51
CA ILE A 12 6.99 19.40 -21.22
C ILE A 12 7.75 20.74 -21.20
N PHE A 13 8.89 20.82 -20.53
CA PHE A 13 9.70 22.05 -20.51
C PHE A 13 10.23 22.43 -21.90
N ASN A 14 10.63 21.46 -22.72
CA ASN A 14 11.06 21.73 -24.09
C ASN A 14 9.91 22.28 -24.94
N ILE A 15 8.73 21.66 -24.89
CA ILE A 15 7.54 22.12 -25.61
C ILE A 15 7.13 23.53 -25.15
N LEU A 16 7.09 23.78 -23.84
CA LEU A 16 6.78 25.09 -23.30
C LEU A 16 7.82 26.14 -23.73
N ASN A 17 9.09 25.78 -23.74
CA ASN A 17 10.16 26.69 -24.15
C ASN A 17 10.05 27.08 -25.63
N GLU A 18 9.77 26.07 -26.47
CA GLU A 18 9.51 26.29 -27.89
C GLU A 18 8.30 27.23 -28.11
N PHE A 19 7.19 26.95 -27.43
CA PHE A 19 5.95 27.71 -27.56
C PHE A 19 6.05 29.16 -27.01
N MET A 20 6.81 29.36 -25.93
CA MET A 20 6.94 30.63 -25.22
C MET A 20 8.18 31.43 -25.63
N GLY A 21 8.88 31.09 -26.70
CA GLY A 21 10.05 31.83 -27.18
C GLY A 21 11.27 31.71 -26.26
N ASN A 22 11.56 30.51 -25.79
CA ASN A 22 12.75 30.17 -25.00
C ASN A 22 12.83 30.83 -23.61
N VAL A 23 11.68 31.03 -22.96
CA VAL A 23 11.58 31.70 -21.64
C VAL A 23 12.41 31.01 -20.56
N PHE A 24 12.51 29.69 -20.58
CA PHE A 24 13.27 28.90 -19.60
C PHE A 24 14.77 28.81 -19.90
N GLY A 25 15.24 29.31 -21.06
CA GLY A 25 16.61 29.14 -21.50
C GLY A 25 16.98 27.66 -21.66
N LYS A 26 18.06 27.21 -21.03
CA LYS A 26 18.49 25.81 -21.11
C LYS A 26 17.61 24.94 -20.21
N VAL A 27 16.83 24.05 -20.81
CA VAL A 27 16.01 23.06 -20.07
C VAL A 27 16.93 22.08 -19.33
N PRO A 28 16.67 21.79 -18.04
CA PRO A 28 17.47 20.87 -17.25
C PRO A 28 17.36 19.43 -17.79
N ALA A 29 18.48 18.68 -17.73
CA ALA A 29 18.48 17.26 -18.06
C ALA A 29 17.64 16.47 -17.02
N TYR A 30 17.14 15.30 -17.42
CA TYR A 30 16.36 14.43 -16.53
C TYR A 30 17.13 14.00 -15.26
N THR A 31 18.46 13.91 -15.33
CA THR A 31 19.32 13.65 -14.17
C THR A 31 19.33 14.81 -13.18
N THR A 32 19.37 16.05 -13.70
CA THR A 32 19.28 17.26 -12.87
C THR A 32 17.94 17.33 -12.12
N ILE A 33 16.85 17.06 -12.82
CA ILE A 33 15.51 16.96 -12.19
C ILE A 33 15.50 15.85 -11.11
N GLY A 34 16.20 14.74 -11.38
CA GLY A 34 16.39 13.67 -10.40
C GLY A 34 17.09 14.13 -9.12
N TYR A 35 18.17 14.86 -9.24
CA TYR A 35 18.88 15.44 -8.09
C TYR A 35 18.01 16.44 -7.31
N TRP A 36 17.32 17.35 -8.01
CA TRP A 36 16.42 18.30 -7.36
C TRP A 36 15.30 17.59 -6.59
N THR A 37 14.76 16.50 -7.15
CA THR A 37 13.72 15.70 -6.48
C THR A 37 14.27 15.07 -5.19
N GLN A 38 15.52 14.55 -5.23
CA GLN A 38 16.17 13.96 -4.05
C GLN A 38 16.46 15.02 -2.99
N GLU A 39 17.00 16.18 -3.38
CA GLU A 39 17.29 17.29 -2.45
C GLU A 39 16.01 17.82 -1.80
N LEU A 40 14.96 18.02 -2.60
CA LEU A 40 13.65 18.42 -2.08
C LEU A 40 13.09 17.38 -1.10
N GLY A 41 13.13 16.09 -1.48
CA GLY A 41 12.69 15.00 -0.61
C GLY A 41 13.44 14.96 0.72
N LEU A 42 14.76 15.16 0.68
CA LEU A 42 15.59 15.24 1.88
C LEU A 42 15.26 16.47 2.76
N SER A 43 15.00 17.61 2.13
CA SER A 43 14.60 18.84 2.84
C SER A 43 13.26 18.65 3.55
N VAL A 44 12.25 18.13 2.83
CA VAL A 44 10.92 17.82 3.38
C VAL A 44 11.03 16.82 4.53
N TYR A 45 11.85 15.76 4.37
CA TYR A 45 12.07 14.77 5.42
C TYR A 45 12.71 15.38 6.68
N LYS A 46 13.70 16.27 6.55
CA LYS A 46 14.35 16.93 7.70
C LYS A 46 13.37 17.78 8.52
N GLU A 47 12.39 18.36 7.87
CA GLU A 47 11.39 19.23 8.50
C GLU A 47 10.12 18.50 8.94
N SER A 48 9.97 17.23 8.56
CA SER A 48 8.73 16.46 8.74
C SER A 48 8.24 16.40 10.19
N CYS A 49 9.14 16.22 11.16
CA CYS A 49 8.78 16.19 12.59
C CYS A 49 8.22 17.54 13.07
N SER A 50 8.69 18.65 12.51
CA SER A 50 8.25 20.00 12.94
C SER A 50 6.77 20.27 12.62
N LEU A 51 6.19 19.55 11.63
CA LEU A 51 4.79 19.67 11.25
C LEU A 51 3.82 19.24 12.37
N PHE A 52 4.31 18.44 13.33
CA PHE A 52 3.51 17.88 14.42
C PHE A 52 3.81 18.48 15.79
N LYS A 53 4.73 19.46 15.89
CA LYS A 53 5.24 20.01 17.14
C LYS A 53 4.14 20.52 18.09
N ASP A 54 3.09 21.13 17.51
CA ASP A 54 1.98 21.71 18.28
C ASP A 54 0.65 21.00 17.97
N LYS A 55 0.70 19.77 17.45
CA LYS A 55 -0.47 19.03 17.04
C LYS A 55 -0.53 17.66 17.74
N ARG A 56 -1.73 17.23 18.07
CA ARG A 56 -1.96 15.83 18.46
C ARG A 56 -1.70 14.94 17.25
N TYR A 57 -0.90 13.91 17.43
CA TYR A 57 -0.51 13.02 16.35
C TYR A 57 -0.50 11.56 16.78
N ALA A 58 -0.64 10.67 15.79
CA ALA A 58 -0.42 9.25 15.94
C ALA A 58 0.73 8.80 15.05
N LEU A 59 1.35 7.68 15.39
CA LEU A 59 2.38 7.05 14.58
C LEU A 59 1.86 5.79 13.91
N ILE A 60 2.32 5.53 12.70
CA ILE A 60 2.16 4.27 12.00
C ILE A 60 3.56 3.68 11.82
N VAL A 61 3.76 2.44 12.22
CA VAL A 61 5.07 1.78 12.19
C VAL A 61 4.95 0.48 11.41
N ASP A 62 5.83 0.33 10.42
CA ASP A 62 5.89 -0.87 9.59
C ASP A 62 7.34 -1.32 9.36
N GLU A 63 7.61 -2.60 9.62
CA GLU A 63 8.87 -3.28 9.27
C GLU A 63 8.70 -3.94 7.92
N SER A 64 8.98 -3.21 6.82
CA SER A 64 8.48 -3.67 5.53
C SER A 64 9.52 -4.10 4.52
N MET A 65 10.51 -3.40 4.20
CA MET A 65 11.28 -3.69 3.00
C MET A 65 12.70 -4.18 3.30
N MET A 66 13.14 -5.20 2.54
CA MET A 66 14.55 -5.54 2.44
C MET A 66 15.23 -4.59 1.44
N ILE A 67 16.28 -3.91 1.89
CA ILE A 67 17.20 -3.16 1.03
C ILE A 67 18.53 -3.91 1.05
N GLY A 68 18.77 -4.74 0.07
CA GLY A 68 19.87 -5.68 0.10
C GLY A 68 19.67 -6.73 1.22
N SER A 69 20.60 -6.79 2.17
CA SER A 69 20.52 -7.67 3.35
C SER A 69 19.94 -6.99 4.58
N GLU A 70 19.48 -5.76 4.45
CA GLU A 70 19.00 -4.95 5.58
C GLU A 70 17.50 -4.73 5.51
N LYS A 71 16.88 -4.54 6.65
CA LYS A 71 15.44 -4.31 6.83
C LYS A 71 15.16 -2.85 7.11
N LEU A 72 14.16 -2.32 6.44
CA LEU A 72 13.67 -0.98 6.64
C LEU A 72 12.59 -0.96 7.73
N LEU A 73 12.73 -0.06 8.70
CA LEU A 73 11.66 0.34 9.60
C LEU A 73 11.17 1.72 9.18
N LEU A 74 9.93 1.80 8.75
CA LEU A 74 9.28 3.04 8.36
C LEU A 74 8.39 3.55 9.49
N THR A 75 8.54 4.82 9.85
CA THR A 75 7.68 5.49 10.81
C THR A 75 7.00 6.68 10.14
N LEU A 76 5.68 6.64 10.09
CA LEU A 76 4.85 7.71 9.59
C LEU A 76 4.17 8.41 10.75
N ALA A 77 3.89 9.69 10.61
CA ALA A 77 3.03 10.44 11.52
C ALA A 77 1.80 10.95 10.79
N MET A 78 0.70 11.01 11.49
CA MET A 78 -0.57 11.56 11.03
C MET A 78 -1.25 12.36 12.14
N PRO A 79 -2.13 13.33 11.82
CA PRO A 79 -2.94 13.99 12.83
C PRO A 79 -3.82 12.99 13.58
N ALA A 80 -3.79 13.02 14.91
CA ALA A 80 -4.67 12.19 15.76
C ALA A 80 -6.03 12.89 15.93
N ILE A 81 -6.76 13.04 14.84
CA ILE A 81 -8.09 13.61 14.83
C ILE A 81 -9.13 12.53 14.49
N ASN A 82 -10.23 12.57 15.17
CA ASN A 82 -11.35 11.69 14.85
C ASN A 82 -12.15 12.31 13.68
N ALA A 83 -11.68 12.10 12.48
CA ALA A 83 -12.18 12.81 11.31
C ALA A 83 -13.46 12.20 10.72
N GLY A 84 -13.84 10.97 11.12
CA GLY A 84 -14.95 10.24 10.48
C GLY A 84 -14.73 9.95 8.99
N SER A 85 -13.52 10.15 8.49
CA SER A 85 -13.09 9.91 7.11
C SER A 85 -11.86 9.01 7.06
N ALA A 86 -11.72 8.26 5.99
CA ALA A 86 -10.54 7.43 5.77
C ALA A 86 -9.27 8.30 5.65
N ILE A 87 -8.20 7.86 6.29
CA ILE A 87 -6.88 8.49 6.16
C ILE A 87 -6.32 8.17 4.78
N THR A 88 -5.82 9.19 4.10
CA THR A 88 -5.24 9.09 2.77
C THR A 88 -3.73 9.32 2.81
N GLU A 89 -3.05 9.05 1.70
CA GLU A 89 -1.62 9.36 1.52
C GLU A 89 -1.25 10.82 1.79
N LYS A 90 -2.21 11.76 1.69
CA LYS A 90 -2.00 13.19 1.95
C LYS A 90 -1.98 13.54 3.42
N ASP A 91 -2.52 12.68 4.25
CA ASP A 91 -2.66 12.90 5.69
C ASP A 91 -1.47 12.35 6.47
N VAL A 92 -0.63 11.54 5.83
CA VAL A 92 0.53 10.90 6.43
C VAL A 92 1.84 11.52 6.00
N THR A 93 2.77 11.62 6.93
CA THR A 93 4.10 12.19 6.70
C THR A 93 5.17 11.22 7.20
N ILE A 94 6.22 10.99 6.42
CA ILE A 94 7.36 10.17 6.84
C ILE A 94 8.17 10.98 7.88
N VAL A 95 8.29 10.45 9.10
CA VAL A 95 9.02 11.11 10.18
C VAL A 95 10.31 10.39 10.57
N ASP A 96 10.43 9.10 10.28
CA ASP A 96 11.69 8.37 10.39
C ASP A 96 11.77 7.22 9.38
N ILE A 97 12.98 7.04 8.85
CA ILE A 97 13.37 5.90 8.03
C ILE A 97 14.65 5.35 8.65
N SER A 98 14.53 4.19 9.27
CA SER A 98 15.66 3.52 9.91
C SER A 98 15.96 2.19 9.23
N ILE A 99 17.26 1.88 9.09
CA ILE A 99 17.74 0.67 8.40
C ILE A 99 18.61 -0.13 9.37
N ALA A 100 18.38 -1.43 9.46
CA ALA A 100 19.17 -2.35 10.28
C ALA A 100 19.13 -3.77 9.72
N LYS A 101 20.10 -4.61 10.07
CA LYS A 101 20.11 -6.03 9.70
C LYS A 101 18.91 -6.79 10.27
N SER A 102 18.46 -6.40 11.46
CA SER A 102 17.29 -6.96 12.12
C SER A 102 16.72 -5.97 13.12
N TRP A 103 15.42 -6.08 13.37
CA TRP A 103 14.72 -5.26 14.36
C TRP A 103 14.31 -6.12 15.56
N ASN A 104 14.48 -5.58 16.76
CA ASN A 104 13.99 -6.16 18.01
C ASN A 104 13.17 -5.11 18.77
N GLY A 105 12.43 -5.53 19.80
CA GLY A 105 11.57 -4.63 20.56
C GLY A 105 12.29 -3.40 21.12
N THR A 106 13.52 -3.56 21.60
CA THR A 106 14.30 -2.44 22.16
C THR A 106 14.74 -1.46 21.07
N SER A 107 15.21 -1.94 19.93
CA SER A 107 15.65 -1.06 18.83
C SER A 107 14.47 -0.30 18.21
N ILE A 108 13.30 -0.93 18.05
CA ILE A 108 12.09 -0.26 17.59
C ILE A 108 11.61 0.77 18.61
N LYS A 109 11.58 0.42 19.92
CA LYS A 109 11.27 1.36 20.99
C LYS A 109 12.14 2.61 20.90
N ASN A 110 13.47 2.45 20.77
CA ASN A 110 14.40 3.57 20.67
C ASN A 110 14.09 4.49 19.47
N VAL A 111 13.66 3.91 18.33
CA VAL A 111 13.23 4.71 17.17
C VAL A 111 11.97 5.51 17.48
N LEU A 112 10.98 4.90 18.13
CA LEU A 112 9.73 5.57 18.52
C LEU A 112 10.00 6.73 19.49
N GLU A 113 10.85 6.51 20.52
CA GLU A 113 11.23 7.53 21.48
C GLU A 113 12.01 8.67 20.80
N LYS A 114 12.97 8.35 19.93
CA LYS A 114 13.71 9.35 19.14
C LYS A 114 12.79 10.22 18.29
N VAL A 115 11.74 9.64 17.69
CA VAL A 115 10.75 10.40 16.91
C VAL A 115 9.94 11.30 17.83
N ALA A 116 9.47 10.80 18.97
CA ALA A 116 8.74 11.60 19.95
C ALA A 116 9.59 12.78 20.48
N ASP A 117 10.88 12.55 20.75
CA ASP A 117 11.82 13.60 21.19
C ASP A 117 12.03 14.66 20.10
N LYS A 118 12.14 14.26 18.82
CA LYS A 118 12.26 15.21 17.70
C LYS A 118 11.00 16.06 17.51
N ILE A 119 9.83 15.48 17.73
CA ILE A 119 8.55 16.19 17.66
C ILE A 119 8.35 17.08 18.90
N GLY A 120 8.85 16.66 20.07
CA GLY A 120 8.79 17.37 21.34
C GLY A 120 7.72 16.90 22.32
N HIS A 121 6.91 15.92 21.94
CA HIS A 121 5.93 15.27 22.82
C HIS A 121 5.58 13.87 22.34
N LYS A 122 4.87 13.09 23.18
CA LYS A 122 4.47 11.71 22.89
C LYS A 122 3.31 11.65 21.90
N PRO A 123 3.25 10.59 21.07
CA PRO A 123 2.07 10.31 20.24
C PRO A 123 0.87 9.95 21.12
N GLU A 124 -0.34 10.21 20.61
CA GLU A 124 -1.58 9.77 21.27
C GLU A 124 -1.69 8.25 21.23
N TYR A 125 -1.33 7.66 20.11
CA TYR A 125 -1.29 6.21 19.91
C TYR A 125 -0.35 5.84 18.77
N VAL A 126 -0.05 4.54 18.69
CA VAL A 126 0.74 3.93 17.60
C VAL A 126 -0.10 2.86 16.92
N ILE A 127 -0.12 2.88 15.60
CA ILE A 127 -0.72 1.83 14.76
C ILE A 127 0.40 0.96 14.20
N SER A 128 0.24 -0.36 14.27
CA SER A 128 1.14 -1.29 13.59
C SER A 128 0.43 -2.61 13.25
N ASP A 129 1.11 -3.47 12.52
CA ASP A 129 0.71 -4.85 12.40
C ASP A 129 0.74 -5.58 13.76
N ASN A 130 0.27 -6.83 13.79
CA ASN A 130 0.26 -7.66 15.00
C ASN A 130 1.61 -8.38 15.22
N GLY A 131 2.72 -7.85 14.70
CA GLY A 131 4.06 -8.41 14.89
C GLY A 131 4.50 -8.34 16.36
N TYR A 132 4.87 -9.48 16.95
CA TYR A 132 5.26 -9.55 18.36
C TYR A 132 6.30 -8.51 18.75
N THR A 133 7.29 -8.28 17.89
CA THR A 133 8.40 -7.36 18.12
C THR A 133 7.93 -5.92 18.22
N VAL A 134 7.06 -5.49 17.31
CA VAL A 134 6.50 -4.13 17.28
C VAL A 134 5.53 -3.92 18.43
N CYS A 135 4.63 -4.88 18.67
CA CYS A 135 3.70 -4.84 19.82
C CYS A 135 4.45 -4.69 21.15
N LYS A 136 5.56 -5.43 21.34
CA LYS A 136 6.42 -5.31 22.50
C LYS A 136 7.06 -3.91 22.60
N ALA A 137 7.59 -3.41 21.50
CA ALA A 137 8.25 -2.09 21.46
C ALA A 137 7.30 -0.96 21.87
N VAL A 138 6.08 -0.95 21.33
CA VAL A 138 5.05 0.06 21.64
C VAL A 138 4.65 0.00 23.10
N ARG A 139 4.45 -1.21 23.65
CA ARG A 139 4.14 -1.42 25.07
C ARG A 139 5.26 -0.95 25.97
N ASP A 140 6.51 -1.33 25.66
CA ASP A 140 7.69 -0.96 26.45
C ASP A 140 7.98 0.55 26.37
N ALA A 141 7.53 1.25 25.32
CA ALA A 141 7.56 2.71 25.22
C ALA A 141 6.42 3.39 26.01
N GLY A 142 5.45 2.63 26.50
CA GLY A 142 4.30 3.14 27.24
C GLY A 142 3.30 3.92 26.37
N TYR A 143 3.20 3.58 25.08
CA TYR A 143 2.24 4.20 24.16
C TYR A 143 0.99 3.35 24.03
N ALA A 144 -0.16 4.00 23.79
CA ALA A 144 -1.37 3.30 23.40
C ALA A 144 -1.14 2.65 22.03
N HIS A 145 -1.60 1.38 21.87
CA HIS A 145 -1.39 0.60 20.67
C HIS A 145 -2.71 0.22 20.02
N HIS A 146 -2.82 0.49 18.73
CA HIS A 146 -3.91 0.02 17.88
C HIS A 146 -3.37 -0.87 16.77
N LEU A 147 -4.03 -2.00 16.55
CA LEU A 147 -3.66 -2.90 15.45
C LEU A 147 -4.17 -2.33 14.13
N ASP A 148 -3.39 -2.52 13.07
CA ASP A 148 -3.84 -2.27 11.72
C ASP A 148 -5.04 -3.15 11.41
N ILE A 149 -6.18 -2.52 11.13
CA ILE A 149 -7.44 -3.20 10.90
C ILE A 149 -7.40 -4.03 9.63
N SER A 150 -6.73 -3.53 8.58
CA SER A 150 -6.60 -4.23 7.31
C SER A 150 -5.78 -5.51 7.46
N HIS A 151 -4.68 -5.43 8.22
CA HIS A 151 -3.86 -6.58 8.54
C HIS A 151 -4.60 -7.62 9.40
N THR A 152 -5.30 -7.13 10.42
CA THR A 152 -6.11 -7.98 11.33
C THR A 152 -7.21 -8.71 10.55
N LEU A 153 -7.90 -8.01 9.66
CA LEU A 153 -8.93 -8.58 8.81
C LEU A 153 -8.34 -9.59 7.82
N GLY A 154 -7.19 -9.27 7.21
CA GLY A 154 -6.49 -10.21 6.34
C GLY A 154 -6.14 -11.52 7.04
N ILE A 155 -5.68 -11.48 8.29
CA ILE A 155 -5.42 -12.67 9.10
C ILE A 155 -6.73 -13.44 9.40
N PHE A 156 -7.81 -12.73 9.69
CA PHE A 156 -9.11 -13.36 9.92
C PHE A 156 -9.59 -14.10 8.67
N LEU A 157 -9.59 -13.46 7.52
CA LEU A 157 -9.96 -14.05 6.24
C LEU A 157 -9.07 -15.26 5.88
N GLU A 158 -7.79 -15.16 6.15
CA GLU A 158 -6.86 -16.29 5.98
C GLU A 158 -7.27 -17.50 6.82
N ARG A 159 -7.65 -17.27 8.06
CA ARG A 159 -8.09 -18.36 8.96
C ARG A 159 -9.37 -19.03 8.51
N VAL A 160 -10.29 -18.26 7.97
CA VAL A 160 -11.59 -18.77 7.48
C VAL A 160 -11.40 -19.51 6.16
N TYR A 161 -10.78 -18.88 5.17
CA TYR A 161 -10.81 -19.38 3.80
C TYR A 161 -9.58 -20.19 3.35
N LYS A 162 -8.44 -20.10 4.04
CA LYS A 162 -7.19 -20.74 3.59
C LYS A 162 -7.31 -22.25 3.39
N LYS A 163 -8.14 -22.92 4.17
CA LYS A 163 -8.31 -24.39 4.15
C LYS A 163 -9.53 -24.86 3.35
N GLU A 164 -10.38 -23.92 2.94
CA GLU A 164 -11.56 -24.22 2.15
C GLU A 164 -11.17 -24.63 0.73
N ALA A 165 -11.59 -25.83 0.30
CA ALA A 165 -11.21 -26.41 -0.98
C ALA A 165 -11.68 -25.54 -2.15
N ASP A 166 -12.90 -25.04 -2.09
CA ASP A 166 -13.51 -24.20 -3.12
C ASP A 166 -12.77 -22.86 -3.27
N PHE A 167 -12.36 -22.26 -2.16
CA PHE A 167 -11.54 -21.06 -2.16
C PHE A 167 -10.16 -21.29 -2.78
N GLN A 168 -9.53 -22.42 -2.47
CA GLN A 168 -8.24 -22.79 -3.05
C GLN A 168 -8.35 -23.01 -4.56
N GLU A 169 -9.39 -23.73 -4.99
CA GLU A 169 -9.66 -23.94 -6.41
C GLU A 169 -9.90 -22.62 -7.16
N LEU A 170 -10.79 -21.79 -6.65
CA LEU A 170 -11.07 -20.46 -7.22
C LEU A 170 -9.80 -19.62 -7.33
N SER A 171 -9.03 -19.51 -6.24
CA SER A 171 -7.78 -18.75 -6.19
C SER A 171 -6.73 -19.27 -7.19
N ASN A 172 -6.61 -20.59 -7.32
CA ASN A 172 -5.69 -21.22 -8.27
C ASN A 172 -6.13 -20.94 -9.73
N ASN A 173 -7.41 -21.04 -10.03
CA ASN A 173 -7.94 -20.74 -11.35
C ASN A 173 -7.69 -19.27 -11.75
N VAL A 174 -7.92 -18.32 -10.84
CA VAL A 174 -7.61 -16.90 -11.04
C VAL A 174 -6.12 -16.70 -11.34
N GLN A 175 -5.24 -17.38 -10.60
CA GLN A 175 -3.79 -17.29 -10.82
C GLN A 175 -3.36 -17.92 -12.15
N LEU A 176 -3.92 -19.07 -12.53
CA LEU A 176 -3.64 -19.75 -13.78
C LEU A 176 -4.04 -18.89 -15.00
N VAL A 177 -5.23 -18.29 -14.96
CA VAL A 177 -5.69 -17.38 -16.02
C VAL A 177 -4.72 -16.21 -16.17
N ARG A 178 -4.32 -15.60 -15.06
CA ARG A 178 -3.36 -14.51 -15.11
C ARG A 178 -2.03 -14.92 -15.74
N PHE A 179 -1.48 -16.06 -15.34
CA PHE A 179 -0.20 -16.55 -15.85
C PHE A 179 -0.28 -16.93 -17.34
N LYS A 180 -1.32 -17.67 -17.71
CA LYS A 180 -1.47 -18.23 -19.07
C LYS A 180 -1.76 -17.16 -20.13
N TYR A 181 -2.54 -16.13 -19.77
CA TYR A 181 -3.03 -15.14 -20.73
C TYR A 181 -2.34 -13.77 -20.59
N ASN A 182 -1.27 -13.71 -19.82
CA ASN A 182 -0.42 -12.53 -19.78
C ASN A 182 0.19 -12.28 -21.18
N MET A 183 0.12 -11.04 -21.64
CA MET A 183 0.64 -10.63 -22.96
C MET A 183 -0.15 -11.15 -24.18
N GLN A 184 -1.38 -11.63 -24.01
CA GLN A 184 -2.27 -12.01 -25.10
C GLN A 184 -3.35 -10.95 -25.36
N ASP A 185 -4.11 -11.11 -26.44
CA ASP A 185 -5.17 -10.17 -26.87
C ASP A 185 -6.26 -9.95 -25.80
N ILE A 186 -6.44 -10.90 -24.88
CA ILE A 186 -7.37 -10.81 -23.76
C ILE A 186 -6.76 -10.24 -22.48
N ALA A 187 -5.56 -9.65 -22.55
CA ALA A 187 -4.86 -9.10 -21.38
C ALA A 187 -5.69 -8.04 -20.62
N TYR A 188 -6.61 -7.36 -21.29
CA TYR A 188 -7.55 -6.40 -20.66
C TYR A 188 -8.58 -7.06 -19.73
N LEU A 189 -8.81 -8.38 -19.84
CA LEU A 189 -9.68 -9.16 -18.96
C LEU A 189 -8.92 -9.84 -17.81
N GLN A 190 -7.62 -9.62 -17.70
CA GLN A 190 -6.81 -10.29 -16.70
C GLN A 190 -7.20 -9.91 -15.26
N PRO A 191 -7.13 -10.88 -14.33
CA PRO A 191 -7.27 -10.60 -12.91
C PRO A 191 -6.14 -9.69 -12.42
N PRO A 192 -6.38 -8.87 -11.40
CA PRO A 192 -5.33 -8.13 -10.72
C PRO A 192 -4.28 -9.08 -10.14
N SER A 193 -3.06 -8.56 -9.91
CA SER A 193 -1.98 -9.37 -9.35
C SER A 193 -2.30 -9.79 -7.92
N GLN A 194 -2.16 -11.08 -7.65
CA GLN A 194 -2.21 -11.62 -6.30
C GLN A 194 -0.79 -11.85 -5.79
N ARG A 195 -0.45 -11.27 -4.64
CA ARG A 195 0.78 -11.63 -3.93
C ARG A 195 0.43 -12.74 -2.94
N SER A 196 1.12 -13.89 -3.01
CA SER A 196 0.83 -15.05 -2.17
C SER A 196 0.86 -14.74 -0.67
N ILE A 197 1.78 -13.89 -0.22
CA ILE A 197 1.94 -13.49 1.20
C ILE A 197 0.87 -12.48 1.63
N ALA A 198 0.42 -11.60 0.72
CA ALA A 198 -0.57 -10.57 1.02
C ALA A 198 -1.93 -10.85 0.36
N ARG A 199 -2.22 -12.11 0.02
CA ARG A 199 -3.43 -12.51 -0.71
C ARG A 199 -4.69 -12.00 -0.03
N PHE A 200 -4.80 -12.27 1.26
CA PHE A 200 -5.99 -11.93 2.06
C PHE A 200 -6.10 -10.43 2.37
N MET A 201 -5.01 -9.68 2.33
CA MET A 201 -5.02 -8.22 2.51
C MET A 201 -5.43 -7.46 1.22
N ASN A 202 -5.35 -8.11 0.06
CA ASN A 202 -5.68 -7.54 -1.25
C ASN A 202 -6.86 -8.26 -1.92
N MET A 203 -7.66 -8.97 -1.14
CA MET A 203 -8.80 -9.75 -1.68
C MET A 203 -9.82 -8.88 -2.38
N SER A 204 -10.14 -7.69 -1.87
CA SER A 204 -11.13 -6.79 -2.45
C SER A 204 -10.92 -6.59 -3.95
N LYS A 205 -9.70 -6.31 -4.39
CA LYS A 205 -9.40 -6.04 -5.80
C LYS A 205 -9.70 -7.20 -6.75
N TRP A 206 -9.44 -8.42 -6.33
CA TRP A 206 -9.72 -9.57 -7.20
C TRP A 206 -11.15 -10.10 -7.03
N ILE A 207 -11.78 -9.87 -5.88
CA ILE A 207 -13.22 -10.12 -5.70
C ILE A 207 -14.02 -9.13 -6.52
N ASP A 208 -13.72 -7.84 -6.49
CA ASP A 208 -14.34 -6.84 -7.39
C ASP A 208 -14.18 -7.22 -8.85
N TRP A 209 -12.98 -7.66 -9.24
CA TRP A 209 -12.74 -8.10 -10.60
C TRP A 209 -13.58 -9.33 -10.95
N ILE A 210 -13.64 -10.35 -10.09
CA ILE A 210 -14.35 -11.60 -10.36
C ILE A 210 -15.88 -11.37 -10.39
N SER A 211 -16.40 -10.51 -9.51
CA SER A 211 -17.81 -10.12 -9.50
C SER A 211 -18.20 -9.39 -10.80
N ARG A 212 -17.34 -8.50 -11.29
CA ARG A 212 -17.52 -7.86 -12.61
C ARG A 212 -17.48 -8.87 -13.74
N MET A 213 -16.55 -9.82 -13.70
CA MET A 213 -16.46 -10.89 -14.71
C MET A 213 -17.68 -11.82 -14.67
N GLN A 214 -18.22 -12.11 -13.49
CA GLN A 214 -19.47 -12.86 -13.31
C GLN A 214 -20.65 -12.15 -14.00
N TYR A 215 -20.78 -10.84 -13.78
CA TYR A 215 -21.79 -10.03 -14.43
C TYR A 215 -21.64 -10.00 -15.96
N LEU A 216 -20.41 -9.84 -16.45
CA LEU A 216 -20.09 -9.74 -17.87
C LEU A 216 -20.05 -11.11 -18.58
N TYR A 217 -20.04 -12.23 -17.86
CA TYR A 217 -19.80 -13.56 -18.42
C TYR A 217 -20.71 -13.90 -19.59
N HIS A 218 -22.00 -13.53 -19.52
CA HIS A 218 -22.96 -13.81 -20.56
C HIS A 218 -22.68 -13.08 -21.88
N THR A 219 -22.00 -11.95 -21.82
CA THR A 219 -21.67 -11.11 -22.99
C THR A 219 -20.37 -11.51 -23.67
N LEU A 220 -19.57 -12.38 -23.04
CA LEU A 220 -18.29 -12.81 -23.57
C LEU A 220 -18.47 -13.74 -24.77
N ARG A 221 -17.48 -13.77 -25.66
CA ARG A 221 -17.41 -14.75 -26.77
C ARG A 221 -17.18 -16.16 -26.18
N ASP A 222 -17.62 -17.18 -26.89
CA ASP A 222 -17.60 -18.56 -26.39
C ASP A 222 -16.17 -19.10 -26.13
N ASP A 223 -15.18 -18.67 -26.92
CA ASP A 223 -13.79 -19.00 -26.73
C ASP A 223 -13.27 -18.41 -25.39
N ILE A 224 -13.68 -17.20 -25.05
CA ILE A 224 -13.35 -16.53 -23.80
C ILE A 224 -14.14 -17.12 -22.63
N LYS A 225 -15.44 -17.43 -22.81
CA LYS A 225 -16.25 -18.10 -21.78
C LYS A 225 -15.62 -19.39 -21.30
N SER A 226 -15.03 -20.18 -22.19
CA SER A 226 -14.35 -21.43 -21.81
C SER A 226 -13.19 -21.21 -20.85
N ILE A 227 -12.49 -20.08 -20.95
CA ILE A 227 -11.35 -19.71 -20.09
C ILE A 227 -11.83 -19.36 -18.69
N TYR A 228 -12.97 -18.69 -18.58
CA TYR A 228 -13.54 -18.17 -17.34
C TYR A 228 -14.69 -19.01 -16.79
N ALA A 229 -14.88 -20.24 -17.28
CA ALA A 229 -15.96 -21.12 -16.86
C ALA A 229 -15.99 -21.43 -15.36
N PHE A 230 -14.85 -21.32 -14.68
CA PHE A 230 -14.76 -21.47 -13.23
C PHE A 230 -15.50 -20.37 -12.46
N ILE A 231 -15.75 -19.19 -13.05
CA ILE A 231 -16.41 -18.07 -12.36
C ILE A 231 -17.89 -18.40 -12.07
N PRO A 232 -18.74 -18.72 -13.04
CA PRO A 232 -20.11 -19.11 -12.74
C PRO A 232 -20.22 -20.42 -11.94
N HIS A 233 -19.22 -21.31 -12.03
CA HIS A 233 -19.17 -22.51 -11.20
C HIS A 233 -19.00 -22.19 -9.71
N ASN A 234 -18.29 -21.12 -9.38
CA ASN A 234 -18.04 -20.66 -8.01
C ASN A 234 -18.90 -19.45 -7.63
N ALA A 235 -20.04 -19.20 -8.31
CA ALA A 235 -20.84 -17.99 -8.11
C ALA A 235 -21.24 -17.76 -6.64
N SER A 236 -21.70 -18.79 -5.95
CA SER A 236 -22.11 -18.71 -4.54
C SER A 236 -20.95 -18.29 -3.62
N LEU A 237 -19.75 -18.81 -3.84
CA LEU A 237 -18.57 -18.42 -3.08
C LEU A 237 -18.14 -16.99 -3.39
N VAL A 238 -18.24 -16.56 -4.65
CA VAL A 238 -17.93 -15.18 -5.06
C VAL A 238 -18.88 -14.21 -4.38
N ASP A 239 -20.18 -14.51 -4.33
CA ASP A 239 -21.19 -13.67 -3.68
C ASP A 239 -20.94 -13.59 -2.17
N GLU A 240 -20.64 -14.72 -1.50
CA GLU A 240 -20.28 -14.74 -0.08
C GLU A 240 -19.05 -13.89 0.23
N LEU A 241 -18.00 -14.01 -0.61
CA LEU A 241 -16.77 -13.23 -0.45
C LEU A 241 -17.03 -11.74 -0.69
N ALA A 242 -17.87 -11.38 -1.65
CA ALA A 242 -18.25 -10.00 -1.94
C ALA A 242 -19.03 -9.39 -0.75
N GLU A 243 -20.01 -10.09 -0.22
CA GLU A 243 -20.75 -9.67 0.98
C GLU A 243 -19.83 -9.49 2.18
N THR A 244 -18.87 -10.42 2.38
CA THR A 244 -17.89 -10.32 3.47
C THR A 244 -16.99 -9.09 3.31
N MET A 245 -16.68 -8.70 2.07
CA MET A 245 -15.87 -7.52 1.77
C MET A 245 -16.65 -6.20 1.90
N ASP A 246 -17.92 -6.19 1.53
CA ASP A 246 -18.81 -5.00 1.65
C ASP A 246 -19.09 -4.64 3.11
N LEU A 247 -18.98 -5.59 4.03
CA LEU A 247 -19.06 -5.35 5.47
C LEU A 247 -17.81 -4.68 6.04
N GLN A 248 -16.73 -4.50 5.24
CA GLN A 248 -15.55 -3.77 5.68
C GLN A 248 -15.84 -2.26 5.68
N PRO A 249 -15.65 -1.58 6.81
CA PRO A 249 -15.66 -0.12 6.81
C PRO A 249 -14.53 0.39 5.90
N CYS A 250 -14.87 1.21 4.92
CA CYS A 250 -13.93 1.93 4.07
C CYS A 250 -13.02 2.86 4.88
#